data_dd0e82e2f8734306d53f196ab02e174b
#
_entry.id   dd0e82e2f8734306d53f196ab02e174b
#
_cell.length_a   1.000
_cell.length_b   1.000
_cell.length_c   1.000
_cell.angle_alpha   90.00
_cell.angle_beta   90.00
_cell.angle_gamma   90.00
#
_symmetry.space_group_name_H-M   'P 1'
#
loop_
_entity.id
_entity.type
_entity.pdbx_description
1 polymer ?
#
loop_
_entity_poly.entity_id
_entity_poly.type
_entity_poly.pdbx_seq_one_letter_code
_entity_poly.pdbx_strand_id
1 'polypeptide(L)'
;GLFVFGSNDYYGPKPKNPFSYLFKDGGRRKLGPELDWKGLHKSLTGIGWLDLNHSREVIKINDTIIEARGTDDAHLNLDNYSEVAGLPDKKAHLAIGVTHAPYLRILEAMSRDNLDLIFAGHTHGGQVRLPWIGESRALTTNCDLPTWRARGLTREPNQPWLHVSAGMGTSPFARIRVASPPEVSLLTLEAGF
;
A
#
# COMPACT_ATOMS: atom_id res chain seq x y z
N GLY A 1 8.27 -12.94 5.66
CA GLY A 1 7.49 -11.90 4.95
C GLY A 1 7.11 -10.76 5.86
N LEU A 2 6.59 -9.68 5.28
CA LEU A 2 6.05 -8.50 5.97
C LEU A 2 4.60 -8.32 5.52
N PHE A 3 3.73 -7.83 6.40
CA PHE A 3 2.37 -7.51 6.01
C PHE A 3 1.82 -6.31 6.77
N VAL A 4 0.87 -5.64 6.15
CA VAL A 4 -0.11 -4.74 6.76
C VAL A 4 -1.49 -5.13 6.26
N PHE A 5 -2.51 -4.87 7.05
CA PHE A 5 -3.89 -5.13 6.64
C PHE A 5 -4.45 -4.01 5.78
N GLY A 6 -5.40 -4.39 4.94
CA GLY A 6 -6.26 -3.48 4.20
C GLY A 6 -7.72 -3.67 4.54
N SER A 7 -8.55 -2.80 4.03
CA SER A 7 -10.00 -2.79 4.33
C SER A 7 -10.71 -4.12 4.04
N ASN A 8 -10.23 -4.87 3.05
CA ASN A 8 -10.83 -6.16 2.67
C ASN A 8 -10.37 -7.33 3.55
N ASP A 9 -9.39 -7.13 4.42
CA ASP A 9 -9.01 -8.10 5.44
C ASP A 9 -9.91 -7.98 6.68
N TYR A 10 -10.39 -6.77 6.96
CA TYR A 10 -11.30 -6.49 8.07
C TYR A 10 -12.77 -6.72 7.74
N TYR A 11 -13.19 -6.37 6.52
CA TYR A 11 -14.60 -6.36 6.13
C TYR A 11 -14.82 -7.03 4.78
N GLY A 12 -15.82 -7.91 4.76
CA GLY A 12 -16.29 -8.54 3.54
C GLY A 12 -16.88 -7.53 2.55
N PRO A 13 -16.88 -7.87 1.26
CA PRO A 13 -17.39 -6.98 0.23
C PRO A 13 -18.90 -6.80 0.32
N LYS A 14 -19.38 -5.59 -0.02
CA LYS A 14 -20.80 -5.30 -0.22
C LYS A 14 -21.10 -5.01 -1.68
N PRO A 15 -22.31 -5.36 -2.16
CA PRO A 15 -22.77 -4.94 -3.46
C PRO A 15 -22.69 -3.41 -3.59
N LYS A 16 -21.91 -2.93 -4.57
CA LYS A 16 -21.81 -1.53 -4.91
C LYS A 16 -22.04 -1.36 -6.41
N ASN A 17 -22.62 -0.24 -6.80
CA ASN A 17 -22.65 0.15 -8.21
C ASN A 17 -21.18 0.32 -8.69
N PRO A 18 -20.73 -0.41 -9.74
CA PRO A 18 -19.37 -0.30 -10.25
C PRO A 18 -18.95 1.14 -10.61
N PHE A 19 -19.89 1.96 -11.07
CA PHE A 19 -19.63 3.37 -11.39
C PHE A 19 -19.33 4.23 -10.15
N SER A 20 -19.68 3.80 -8.94
CA SER A 20 -19.33 4.54 -7.72
C SER A 20 -17.82 4.63 -7.46
N TYR A 21 -17.03 3.72 -8.03
CA TYR A 21 -15.56 3.79 -7.95
C TYR A 21 -14.94 4.94 -8.75
N LEU A 22 -15.68 5.55 -9.67
CA LEU A 22 -15.24 6.71 -10.45
C LEU A 22 -15.41 8.04 -9.68
N PHE A 23 -16.13 8.02 -8.57
CA PHE A 23 -16.41 9.21 -7.76
C PHE A 23 -15.71 9.07 -6.42
N LYS A 24 -15.16 10.18 -5.90
CA LYS A 24 -14.60 10.21 -4.54
C LYS A 24 -15.71 9.86 -3.56
N ASP A 25 -15.44 8.91 -2.64
CA ASP A 25 -16.36 8.59 -1.56
C ASP A 25 -16.55 9.83 -0.66
N GLY A 26 -17.63 10.57 -0.88
CA GLY A 26 -17.95 11.80 -0.15
C GLY A 26 -18.65 11.59 1.20
N GLY A 27 -18.54 10.41 1.83
CA GLY A 27 -19.30 10.15 3.03
C GLY A 27 -18.90 8.92 3.84
N ARG A 28 -19.67 8.64 4.90
CA ARG A 28 -19.48 7.46 5.75
C ARG A 28 -19.62 6.18 4.94
N ARG A 29 -18.55 5.41 4.87
CA ARG A 29 -18.55 4.10 4.21
C ARG A 29 -19.48 3.14 4.93
N LYS A 30 -20.34 2.48 4.15
CA LYS A 30 -21.09 1.33 4.66
C LYS A 30 -20.16 0.11 4.61
N LEU A 31 -19.63 -0.29 5.76
CA LEU A 31 -18.78 -1.47 5.89
C LEU A 31 -19.58 -2.75 5.64
N GLY A 32 -18.90 -3.77 5.14
CA GLY A 32 -19.40 -5.13 5.01
C GLY A 32 -19.47 -5.86 6.35
N PRO A 33 -19.81 -7.16 6.35
CA PRO A 33 -19.65 -7.97 7.55
C PRO A 33 -18.19 -8.04 7.96
N GLU A 34 -17.94 -8.02 9.25
CA GLU A 34 -16.58 -8.22 9.79
C GLU A 34 -16.10 -9.63 9.43
N LEU A 35 -14.83 -9.72 9.06
CA LEU A 35 -14.14 -10.98 8.76
C LEU A 35 -13.29 -11.41 9.96
N ASP A 36 -12.88 -12.67 9.97
CA ASP A 36 -11.96 -13.19 10.98
C ASP A 36 -10.50 -12.73 10.70
N TRP A 37 -10.28 -11.43 10.79
CA TRP A 37 -8.94 -10.86 10.60
C TRP A 37 -7.97 -11.30 11.71
N LYS A 38 -8.48 -11.63 12.91
CA LYS A 38 -7.65 -12.15 14.02
C LYS A 38 -7.11 -13.53 13.70
N GLY A 39 -7.93 -14.40 13.11
CA GLY A 39 -7.49 -15.70 12.60
C GLY A 39 -6.47 -15.56 11.47
N LEU A 40 -6.68 -14.62 10.55
CA LEU A 40 -5.71 -14.30 9.50
C LEU A 40 -4.39 -13.80 10.09
N HIS A 41 -4.41 -12.86 11.03
CA HIS A 41 -3.24 -12.36 11.74
C HIS A 41 -2.45 -13.51 12.39
N LYS A 42 -3.14 -14.36 13.15
CA LYS A 42 -2.53 -15.53 13.81
C LYS A 42 -1.89 -16.49 12.79
N SER A 43 -2.53 -16.67 11.65
CA SER A 43 -2.02 -17.55 10.60
C SER A 43 -0.74 -16.99 9.95
N LEU A 44 -0.72 -15.69 9.64
CA LEU A 44 0.44 -15.02 9.05
C LEU A 44 1.62 -14.98 10.03
N THR A 45 1.39 -14.59 11.28
CA THR A 45 2.45 -14.57 12.31
C THR A 45 2.93 -15.98 12.66
N GLY A 46 2.03 -16.99 12.62
CA GLY A 46 2.37 -18.39 12.85
C GLY A 46 3.32 -18.98 11.82
N ILE A 47 3.36 -18.47 10.60
CA ILE A 47 4.34 -18.84 9.56
C ILE A 47 5.56 -17.90 9.51
N GLY A 48 5.72 -17.04 10.51
CA GLY A 48 6.89 -16.16 10.65
C GLY A 48 6.83 -14.87 9.86
N TRP A 49 5.63 -14.43 9.44
CA TRP A 49 5.49 -13.09 8.85
C TRP A 49 5.41 -12.04 9.95
N LEU A 50 6.07 -10.88 9.73
CA LEU A 50 6.10 -9.77 10.65
C LEU A 50 4.94 -8.82 10.36
N ASP A 51 4.18 -8.51 11.39
CA ASP A 51 3.11 -7.53 11.35
C ASP A 51 3.69 -6.12 11.44
N LEU A 52 3.36 -5.28 10.45
CA LEU A 52 3.75 -3.88 10.41
C LEU A 52 2.57 -2.93 10.66
N ASN A 53 1.42 -3.42 11.14
CA ASN A 53 0.35 -2.52 11.57
C ASN A 53 0.77 -1.76 12.83
N HIS A 54 1.16 -0.51 12.68
CA HIS A 54 1.74 0.35 13.72
C HIS A 54 2.99 -0.27 14.39
N SER A 55 3.83 -0.95 13.61
CA SER A 55 5.05 -1.60 14.10
C SER A 55 6.30 -1.20 13.32
N ARG A 56 7.44 -1.23 14.02
CA ARG A 56 8.80 -1.09 13.47
C ARG A 56 9.56 -2.37 13.74
N GLU A 57 10.13 -2.93 12.68
CA GLU A 57 10.88 -4.18 12.74
C GLU A 57 12.27 -4.01 12.12
N VAL A 58 13.26 -4.67 12.68
CA VAL A 58 14.62 -4.73 12.16
C VAL A 58 14.90 -6.12 11.63
N ILE A 59 15.19 -6.20 10.35
CA ILE A 59 15.44 -7.45 9.63
C ILE A 59 16.91 -7.49 9.24
N LYS A 60 17.59 -8.54 9.58
CA LYS A 60 18.96 -8.79 9.17
C LYS A 60 19.02 -9.87 8.11
N ILE A 61 19.54 -9.52 6.92
CA ILE A 61 19.78 -10.45 5.81
C ILE A 61 21.27 -10.39 5.50
N ASN A 62 22.00 -11.45 5.88
CA ASN A 62 23.47 -11.45 5.85
C ASN A 62 24.02 -10.23 6.63
N ASP A 63 24.77 -9.37 5.98
CA ASP A 63 25.33 -8.15 6.57
C ASP A 63 24.45 -6.92 6.38
N THR A 64 23.32 -7.07 5.69
CA THR A 64 22.37 -5.98 5.44
C THR A 64 21.33 -5.87 6.55
N ILE A 65 21.22 -4.70 7.14
CA ILE A 65 20.21 -4.36 8.14
C ILE A 65 19.13 -3.52 7.45
N ILE A 66 17.90 -4.03 7.47
CA ILE A 66 16.72 -3.34 6.92
C ILE A 66 15.82 -2.97 8.08
N GLU A 67 15.48 -1.70 8.19
CA GLU A 67 14.41 -1.27 9.07
C GLU A 67 13.12 -1.18 8.26
N ALA A 68 12.10 -1.90 8.71
CA ALA A 68 10.77 -1.88 8.11
C ALA A 68 9.76 -1.31 9.10
N ARG A 69 8.86 -0.44 8.65
CA ARG A 69 7.77 0.08 9.46
C ARG A 69 6.50 0.25 8.65
N GLY A 70 5.38 0.20 9.30
CA GLY A 70 4.11 0.34 8.63
C GLY A 70 3.01 0.91 9.52
N THR A 71 1.87 1.12 8.93
CA THR A 71 0.66 1.57 9.61
C THR A 71 -0.54 0.80 9.09
N ASP A 72 -1.57 0.71 9.90
CA ASP A 72 -2.83 0.07 9.54
C ASP A 72 -3.56 0.85 8.43
N ASP A 73 -4.70 0.37 7.99
CA ASP A 73 -5.37 0.80 6.77
C ASP A 73 -5.84 2.26 6.80
N ALA A 74 -5.14 3.08 6.05
CA ALA A 74 -5.48 4.49 5.85
C ALA A 74 -6.83 4.69 5.12
N HIS A 75 -7.32 3.68 4.41
CA HIS A 75 -8.59 3.73 3.71
C HIS A 75 -9.78 3.62 4.67
N LEU A 76 -9.60 2.96 5.81
CA LEU A 76 -10.57 2.89 6.91
C LEU A 76 -10.33 3.97 7.99
N ASN A 77 -9.29 4.81 7.83
CA ASN A 77 -8.80 5.74 8.85
C ASN A 77 -8.38 5.02 10.15
N LEU A 78 -7.79 3.84 10.02
CA LEU A 78 -7.18 3.10 11.11
C LEU A 78 -5.69 3.43 11.25
N ASP A 79 -5.14 4.20 10.30
CA ASP A 79 -3.75 4.59 10.31
C ASP A 79 -3.40 5.48 11.52
N ASN A 80 -2.32 5.13 12.20
CA ASN A 80 -1.70 5.96 13.23
C ASN A 80 -0.17 5.90 13.08
N TYR A 81 0.33 6.48 12.01
CA TYR A 81 1.76 6.44 11.70
C TYR A 81 2.62 7.08 12.80
N SER A 82 2.05 7.95 13.65
CA SER A 82 2.78 8.57 14.75
C SER A 82 3.37 7.57 15.76
N GLU A 83 2.81 6.36 15.86
CA GLU A 83 3.34 5.31 16.75
C GLU A 83 4.70 4.79 16.28
N VAL A 84 5.00 4.88 14.98
CA VAL A 84 6.23 4.38 14.36
C VAL A 84 7.07 5.47 13.71
N ALA A 85 6.68 6.73 13.88
CA ALA A 85 7.36 7.86 13.30
C ALA A 85 8.75 8.08 13.91
N GLY A 86 9.61 8.78 13.17
CA GLY A 86 10.96 9.18 13.55
C GLY A 86 12.01 8.70 12.55
N LEU A 87 13.21 9.23 12.66
CA LEU A 87 14.31 8.87 11.75
C LEU A 87 14.64 7.38 11.88
N PRO A 88 15.10 6.74 10.79
CA PRO A 88 15.60 5.37 10.82
C PRO A 88 16.78 5.19 11.79
N ASP A 89 16.96 3.97 12.27
CA ASP A 89 18.17 3.61 13.03
C ASP A 89 19.41 3.88 12.16
N LYS A 90 20.41 4.52 12.73
CA LYS A 90 21.67 4.85 12.05
C LYS A 90 22.41 3.60 11.54
N LYS A 91 22.12 2.42 12.03
CA LYS A 91 22.68 1.14 11.59
C LYS A 91 21.89 0.53 10.43
N ALA A 92 20.70 1.02 10.14
CA ALA A 92 19.93 0.52 9.01
C ALA A 92 20.61 0.92 7.70
N HIS A 93 20.83 -0.06 6.84
CA HIS A 93 21.34 0.17 5.49
C HIS A 93 20.22 0.54 4.52
N LEU A 94 18.99 0.19 4.87
CA LEU A 94 17.79 0.50 4.11
C LEU A 94 16.61 0.69 5.08
N ALA A 95 15.86 1.74 4.89
CA ALA A 95 14.64 2.03 5.64
C ALA A 95 13.42 1.96 4.72
N ILE A 96 12.49 1.05 5.00
CA ILE A 96 11.30 0.84 4.17
C ILE A 96 10.02 1.15 4.94
N GLY A 97 9.08 1.77 4.23
CA GLY A 97 7.71 1.97 4.69
C GLY A 97 6.76 1.00 4.01
N VAL A 98 5.75 0.52 4.73
CA VAL A 98 4.68 -0.32 4.17
C VAL A 98 3.34 0.25 4.59
N THR A 99 2.44 0.42 3.62
CA THR A 99 1.07 0.84 3.85
C THR A 99 0.14 0.16 2.86
N HIS A 100 -1.08 -0.21 3.28
CA HIS A 100 -2.03 -0.75 2.32
C HIS A 100 -2.42 0.28 1.27
N ALA A 101 -2.93 1.43 1.69
CA ALA A 101 -3.41 2.48 0.79
C ALA A 101 -2.48 3.70 0.80
N PRO A 102 -1.98 4.14 -0.38
CA PRO A 102 -0.98 5.21 -0.49
C PRO A 102 -1.61 6.61 -0.38
N TYR A 103 -2.24 6.92 0.75
CA TYR A 103 -2.72 8.26 1.04
C TYR A 103 -1.56 9.23 1.22
N LEU A 104 -1.68 10.43 0.64
CA LEU A 104 -0.61 11.43 0.67
C LEU A 104 -0.15 11.75 2.09
N ARG A 105 -1.07 11.83 3.07
CA ARG A 105 -0.71 12.07 4.49
C ARG A 105 0.28 11.05 5.05
N ILE A 106 0.16 9.76 4.62
CA ILE A 106 1.06 8.68 5.06
C ILE A 106 2.39 8.78 4.31
N LEU A 107 2.34 8.97 2.99
CA LEU A 107 3.54 9.12 2.16
C LEU A 107 4.39 10.31 2.61
N GLU A 108 3.76 11.44 2.92
CA GLU A 108 4.43 12.64 3.44
C GLU A 108 5.04 12.40 4.83
N ALA A 109 4.35 11.67 5.72
CA ALA A 109 4.87 11.33 7.03
C ALA A 109 6.12 10.42 6.90
N MET A 110 6.04 9.38 6.08
CA MET A 110 7.16 8.50 5.77
C MET A 110 8.34 9.24 5.11
N SER A 111 8.03 10.22 4.26
CA SER A 111 9.07 11.06 3.63
C SER A 111 9.78 11.96 4.64
N ARG A 112 9.05 12.58 5.58
CA ARG A 112 9.65 13.38 6.66
C ARG A 112 10.60 12.56 7.54
N ASP A 113 10.35 11.28 7.66
CA ASP A 113 11.20 10.34 8.40
C ASP A 113 12.41 9.84 7.59
N ASN A 114 12.59 10.33 6.35
CA ASN A 114 13.69 9.93 5.45
C ASN A 114 13.74 8.43 5.16
N LEU A 115 12.60 7.80 4.91
CA LEU A 115 12.58 6.43 4.41
C LEU A 115 13.11 6.40 2.96
N ASP A 116 13.72 5.29 2.57
CA ASP A 116 14.29 5.12 1.23
C ASP A 116 13.26 4.65 0.22
N LEU A 117 12.37 3.74 0.64
CA LEU A 117 11.41 3.09 -0.23
C LEU A 117 10.10 2.84 0.51
N ILE A 118 8.98 3.11 -0.16
CA ILE A 118 7.64 2.83 0.36
C ILE A 118 6.96 1.81 -0.54
N PHE A 119 6.38 0.76 0.06
CA PHE A 119 5.52 -0.20 -0.61
C PHE A 119 4.06 0.08 -0.29
N ALA A 120 3.22 0.07 -1.34
CA ALA A 120 1.78 0.24 -1.20
C ALA A 120 1.01 -0.62 -2.20
N GLY A 121 -0.27 -0.82 -1.93
CA GLY A 121 -1.21 -1.54 -2.77
C GLY A 121 -2.48 -0.74 -3.05
N HIS A 122 -3.66 -1.33 -2.78
CA HIS A 122 -4.98 -0.70 -2.76
C HIS A 122 -5.55 -0.25 -4.11
N THR A 123 -4.76 0.40 -4.95
CA THR A 123 -5.20 1.07 -6.17
C THR A 123 -5.64 0.13 -7.29
N HIS A 124 -5.29 -1.16 -7.20
CA HIS A 124 -5.45 -2.14 -8.29
C HIS A 124 -4.86 -1.66 -9.63
N GLY A 125 -3.77 -0.87 -9.58
CA GLY A 125 -3.21 -0.22 -10.75
C GLY A 125 -4.11 0.82 -11.41
N GLY A 126 -5.10 1.31 -10.65
CA GLY A 126 -6.19 2.17 -11.13
C GLY A 126 -7.31 1.40 -11.82
N GLN A 127 -7.27 0.07 -11.81
CA GLN A 127 -8.25 -0.90 -12.32
C GLN A 127 -8.72 -0.65 -13.76
N VAL A 128 -9.15 0.58 -14.10
CA VAL A 128 -9.50 1.03 -15.45
C VAL A 128 -8.53 2.14 -15.88
N ARG A 129 -7.80 1.91 -16.95
CA ARG A 129 -6.83 2.84 -17.53
C ARG A 129 -7.20 3.14 -18.99
N LEU A 130 -6.91 4.34 -19.43
CA LEU A 130 -7.18 4.78 -20.80
C LEU A 130 -5.86 4.73 -21.60
N PRO A 131 -5.65 3.74 -22.49
CA PRO A 131 -4.37 3.50 -23.15
C PRO A 131 -3.97 4.59 -24.18
N TRP A 132 -4.92 5.42 -24.61
CA TRP A 132 -4.71 6.47 -25.62
C TRP A 132 -4.59 7.89 -25.07
N ILE A 133 -4.58 8.06 -23.75
CA ILE A 133 -4.36 9.36 -23.12
C ILE A 133 -2.97 9.37 -22.49
N GLY A 134 -1.94 9.71 -23.27
CA GLY A 134 -0.56 9.77 -22.82
C GLY A 134 -0.07 8.45 -22.22
N GLU A 135 0.77 8.53 -21.18
CA GLU A 135 1.11 7.34 -20.39
C GLU A 135 -0.16 6.85 -19.70
N SER A 136 -0.74 5.77 -20.23
CA SER A 136 -1.97 5.07 -19.77
C SER A 136 -2.42 5.45 -18.35
N ARG A 137 -3.20 6.53 -18.22
CA ARG A 137 -3.61 7.05 -16.91
C ARG A 137 -4.77 6.25 -16.33
N ALA A 138 -4.70 5.98 -15.04
CA ALA A 138 -5.81 5.44 -14.29
C ALA A 138 -6.96 6.46 -14.21
N LEU A 139 -8.20 5.99 -14.22
CA LEU A 139 -9.35 6.88 -13.98
C LEU A 139 -9.44 7.28 -12.51
N THR A 140 -9.04 6.39 -11.60
CA THR A 140 -9.05 6.64 -10.15
C THR A 140 -7.98 5.80 -9.45
N THR A 141 -7.54 6.23 -8.28
CA THR A 141 -6.72 5.46 -7.36
C THR A 141 -7.50 5.02 -6.13
N ASN A 142 -8.77 5.43 -6.03
CA ASN A 142 -9.64 5.22 -4.87
C ASN A 142 -9.05 5.78 -3.55
N CYS A 143 -8.12 6.73 -3.67
CA CYS A 143 -7.50 7.53 -2.61
C CYS A 143 -7.13 8.91 -3.17
N ASP A 144 -6.30 9.68 -2.48
CA ASP A 144 -5.85 11.00 -2.93
C ASP A 144 -4.55 10.99 -3.76
N LEU A 145 -3.97 9.78 -4.00
CA LEU A 145 -2.77 9.63 -4.82
C LEU A 145 -3.05 10.06 -6.28
N PRO A 146 -2.16 10.83 -6.93
CA PRO A 146 -2.27 11.13 -8.34
C PRO A 146 -2.36 9.89 -9.22
N THR A 147 -3.25 9.91 -10.23
CA THR A 147 -3.58 8.73 -11.03
C THR A 147 -2.41 8.17 -11.86
N TRP A 148 -1.41 8.99 -12.17
CA TRP A 148 -0.20 8.53 -12.87
C TRP A 148 0.69 7.65 -12.00
N ARG A 149 0.55 7.75 -10.65
CA ARG A 149 1.27 6.92 -9.68
C ARG A 149 0.50 5.66 -9.25
N ALA A 150 -0.60 5.34 -9.91
CA ALA A 150 -1.49 4.26 -9.52
C ALA A 150 -0.83 2.86 -9.53
N ARG A 151 0.32 2.69 -10.14
CA ARG A 151 1.12 1.45 -10.15
C ARG A 151 2.58 1.70 -10.51
N GLY A 152 3.41 0.70 -10.19
CA GLY A 152 4.82 0.69 -10.53
C GLY A 152 5.67 1.50 -9.57
N LEU A 153 6.93 1.68 -9.94
CA LEU A 153 7.93 2.40 -9.17
C LEU A 153 8.00 3.86 -9.63
N THR A 154 7.78 4.78 -8.72
CA THR A 154 7.82 6.23 -8.98
C THR A 154 8.61 6.96 -7.91
N ARG A 155 9.20 8.10 -8.25
CA ARG A 155 9.87 8.99 -7.30
C ARG A 155 9.60 10.44 -7.68
N GLU A 156 9.24 11.24 -6.71
CA GLU A 156 9.23 12.71 -6.83
C GLU A 156 10.54 13.29 -6.28
N PRO A 157 10.94 14.49 -6.68
CA PRO A 157 12.14 15.13 -6.16
C PRO A 157 12.12 15.18 -4.62
N ASN A 158 13.22 14.78 -4.00
CA ASN A 158 13.40 14.76 -2.53
C ASN A 158 12.39 13.89 -1.76
N GLN A 159 11.76 12.94 -2.43
CA GLN A 159 10.85 11.97 -1.83
C GLN A 159 11.46 10.57 -1.86
N PRO A 160 11.04 9.65 -0.99
CA PRO A 160 11.40 8.24 -1.10
C PRO A 160 10.88 7.64 -2.41
N TRP A 161 11.46 6.54 -2.84
CA TRP A 161 10.85 5.72 -3.87
C TRP A 161 9.49 5.22 -3.39
N LEU A 162 8.50 5.25 -4.26
CA LEU A 162 7.18 4.66 -4.02
C LEU A 162 6.92 3.57 -5.04
N HIS A 163 6.75 2.35 -4.57
CA HIS A 163 6.23 1.25 -5.36
C HIS A 163 4.77 0.99 -5.00
N VAL A 164 3.89 1.13 -5.99
CA VAL A 164 2.47 0.79 -5.85
C VAL A 164 2.19 -0.48 -6.65
N SER A 165 1.84 -1.55 -5.96
CA SER A 165 1.48 -2.81 -6.61
C SER A 165 0.10 -2.71 -7.25
N ALA A 166 -0.01 -3.19 -8.50
CA ALA A 166 -1.32 -3.35 -9.13
C ALA A 166 -2.09 -4.54 -8.55
N GLY A 167 -1.41 -5.44 -7.85
CA GLY A 167 -2.01 -6.61 -7.23
C GLY A 167 -2.65 -7.59 -8.22
N MET A 168 -3.09 -8.72 -7.73
CA MET A 168 -3.69 -9.80 -8.53
C MET A 168 -5.22 -9.82 -8.47
N GLY A 169 -5.81 -9.22 -7.45
CA GLY A 169 -7.23 -9.27 -7.17
C GLY A 169 -8.06 -8.13 -7.76
N THR A 170 -9.36 -8.27 -7.66
CA THR A 170 -10.36 -7.24 -7.91
C THR A 170 -11.47 -7.32 -6.87
N SER A 171 -12.24 -6.26 -6.73
CA SER A 171 -13.51 -6.37 -5.99
C SER A 171 -14.44 -7.37 -6.68
N PRO A 172 -15.13 -8.26 -5.96
CA PRO A 172 -16.11 -9.17 -6.56
C PRO A 172 -17.26 -8.45 -7.27
N PHE A 173 -17.52 -7.19 -6.95
CA PHE A 173 -18.56 -6.36 -7.58
C PHE A 173 -18.04 -5.45 -8.69
N ALA A 174 -16.73 -5.40 -8.90
CA ALA A 174 -16.09 -4.65 -9.98
C ALA A 174 -14.93 -5.48 -10.54
N ARG A 175 -15.24 -6.61 -11.18
CA ARG A 175 -14.27 -7.59 -11.67
C ARG A 175 -13.52 -7.18 -12.93
N ILE A 176 -13.84 -6.00 -13.49
CA ILE A 176 -13.30 -5.56 -14.77
C ILE A 176 -11.98 -4.83 -14.53
N ARG A 177 -10.90 -5.30 -15.17
CA ARG A 177 -9.65 -4.56 -15.35
C ARG A 177 -9.49 -4.19 -16.83
N VAL A 178 -9.22 -2.93 -17.12
CA VAL A 178 -8.94 -2.43 -18.48
C VAL A 178 -7.56 -1.82 -18.50
N ALA A 179 -6.68 -2.32 -19.37
CA ALA A 179 -5.28 -1.90 -19.49
C ALA A 179 -4.51 -1.88 -18.14
N SER A 180 -4.95 -2.69 -17.18
CA SER A 180 -4.35 -2.88 -15.86
C SER A 180 -4.37 -4.37 -15.48
N PRO A 181 -3.53 -5.20 -16.12
CA PRO A 181 -3.49 -6.64 -15.84
C PRO A 181 -3.12 -6.91 -14.37
N PRO A 182 -3.48 -8.09 -13.82
CA PRO A 182 -2.93 -8.56 -12.54
C PRO A 182 -1.41 -8.58 -12.58
N GLU A 183 -0.78 -8.22 -11.47
CA GLU A 183 0.67 -8.02 -11.42
C GLU A 183 1.25 -8.46 -10.08
N VAL A 184 2.41 -9.10 -10.15
CA VAL A 184 3.34 -9.31 -9.04
C VAL A 184 4.65 -8.63 -9.44
N SER A 185 5.22 -7.83 -8.56
CA SER A 185 6.45 -7.09 -8.82
C SER A 185 7.64 -7.75 -8.14
N LEU A 186 8.72 -7.93 -8.88
CA LEU A 186 10.03 -8.24 -8.33
C LEU A 186 10.90 -6.98 -8.41
N LEU A 187 11.39 -6.50 -7.28
CA LEU A 187 12.29 -5.35 -7.19
C LEU A 187 13.68 -5.83 -6.77
N THR A 188 14.70 -5.40 -7.50
CA THR A 188 16.09 -5.57 -7.11
C THR A 188 16.58 -4.27 -6.50
N LEU A 189 17.14 -4.33 -5.29
CA LEU A 189 17.72 -3.20 -4.60
C LEU A 189 19.24 -3.32 -4.66
N GLU A 190 19.90 -2.29 -5.16
CA GLU A 190 21.35 -2.23 -5.30
C GLU A 190 21.87 -1.03 -4.51
N ALA A 191 23.05 -1.20 -3.89
CA ALA A 191 23.72 -0.08 -3.26
C ALA A 191 24.12 0.96 -4.33
N GLY A 192 23.68 2.21 -4.14
CA GLY A 192 24.15 3.31 -4.98
C GLY A 192 25.63 3.65 -4.66
N PHE A 193 26.41 3.90 -5.70
CA PHE A 193 27.77 4.43 -5.58
C PHE A 193 27.75 5.94 -5.48
#